data_4ab06e72221f6fe42b7f2a830b63c4b9
#
_entry.id   4ab06e72221f6fe42b7f2a830b63c4b9
#
_cell.length_a   1.000
_cell.length_b   1.000
_cell.length_c   1.000
_cell.angle_alpha   90.00
_cell.angle_beta   90.00
_cell.angle_gamma   90.00
#
_symmetry.space_group_name_H-M   'P 1'
#
loop_
_entity.id
_entity.type
_entity.pdbx_description
1 polymer ?
#
loop_
_entity_poly.entity_id
_entity_poly.type
_entity_poly.pdbx_seq_one_letter_code
_entity_poly.pdbx_strand_id
1 'polypeptide(L)'
;MQLNIVLVELEIPQNTGNIARTCAATGSRLHIVKPMGFTIDDRKLKRAGLDYWHLLDITYYENLADFFEKNAGGKFFYFSTKAEHIHSDVVYPNNAYIVFGKETKGLPEELLHDNPDRCVRIPMINNSDARSLNLSNSVAVGVYEVLRQWGYPELLTKGKLTKFDWDE
;
A
#
# COMPACT_ATOMS: atom_id res chain seq x y z
N MET A 1 6.87 -15.24 -2.48
CA MET A 1 5.83 -14.40 -3.09
C MET A 1 6.19 -12.93 -2.86
N GLN A 2 5.86 -12.07 -3.80
CA GLN A 2 6.23 -10.66 -3.73
C GLN A 2 5.00 -9.75 -3.87
N LEU A 3 4.82 -8.82 -2.93
CA LEU A 3 3.78 -7.80 -2.98
C LEU A 3 4.39 -6.46 -3.41
N ASN A 4 3.68 -5.76 -4.30
CA ASN A 4 4.04 -4.43 -4.78
C ASN A 4 3.01 -3.42 -4.29
N ILE A 5 3.45 -2.42 -3.55
CA ILE A 5 2.63 -1.29 -3.11
C ILE A 5 2.92 -0.13 -4.05
N VAL A 6 1.87 0.45 -4.64
CA VAL A 6 1.99 1.57 -5.59
C VAL A 6 1.27 2.78 -5.02
N LEU A 7 1.98 3.88 -4.89
CA LEU A 7 1.45 5.14 -4.36
C LEU A 7 1.49 6.19 -5.45
N VAL A 8 0.31 6.72 -5.81
CA VAL A 8 0.15 7.66 -6.92
C VAL A 8 -0.07 9.06 -6.37
N GLU A 9 0.89 9.95 -6.66
CA GLU A 9 0.80 11.38 -6.36
C GLU A 9 0.59 11.70 -4.87
N LEU A 10 1.43 11.14 -3.99
CA LEU A 10 1.38 11.39 -2.54
C LEU A 10 1.42 12.89 -2.20
N GLU A 11 0.62 13.30 -1.22
CA GLU A 11 0.52 14.68 -0.77
C GLU A 11 1.07 14.90 0.64
N ILE A 12 1.03 13.88 1.51
CA ILE A 12 1.32 13.99 2.95
C ILE A 12 2.57 13.19 3.33
N PRO A 13 3.65 13.85 3.79
CA PRO A 13 4.92 13.18 4.12
C PRO A 13 4.80 12.10 5.21
N GLN A 14 3.96 12.32 6.23
CA GLN A 14 3.76 11.37 7.33
C GLN A 14 3.21 10.03 6.85
N ASN A 15 2.34 10.05 5.84
CA ASN A 15 1.81 8.81 5.25
C ASN A 15 2.93 8.02 4.58
N THR A 16 3.84 8.69 3.90
CA THR A 16 5.01 8.04 3.27
C THR A 16 5.85 7.30 4.30
N GLY A 17 6.11 7.94 5.44
CA GLY A 17 6.85 7.34 6.55
C GLY A 17 6.19 6.08 7.11
N ASN A 18 4.90 6.16 7.38
CA ASN A 18 4.14 5.03 7.90
C ASN A 18 4.06 3.87 6.89
N ILE A 19 3.88 4.18 5.60
CA ILE A 19 3.83 3.18 4.54
C ILE A 19 5.21 2.52 4.36
N ALA A 20 6.28 3.28 4.42
CA ALA A 20 7.65 2.76 4.37
C ALA A 20 7.90 1.76 5.51
N ARG A 21 7.40 2.03 6.71
CA ARG A 21 7.47 1.10 7.84
C ARG A 21 6.72 -0.20 7.55
N THR A 22 5.54 -0.13 6.98
CA THR A 22 4.79 -1.31 6.54
C THR A 22 5.57 -2.12 5.51
N CYS A 23 6.19 -1.47 4.54
CA CYS A 23 7.04 -2.13 3.55
C CYS A 23 8.23 -2.86 4.22
N ALA A 24 8.91 -2.20 5.14
CA ALA A 24 10.03 -2.80 5.87
C ALA A 24 9.59 -4.02 6.70
N ALA A 25 8.44 -3.92 7.36
CA ALA A 25 7.90 -4.99 8.21
C ALA A 25 7.44 -6.22 7.41
N THR A 26 7.09 -6.06 6.15
CA THR A 26 6.47 -7.10 5.31
C THR A 26 7.33 -7.56 4.13
N GLY A 27 8.44 -6.89 3.86
CA GLY A 27 9.26 -7.16 2.67
C GLY A 27 8.60 -6.77 1.35
N SER A 28 7.60 -5.88 1.39
CA SER A 28 6.92 -5.41 0.19
C SER A 28 7.74 -4.39 -0.57
N ARG A 29 7.65 -4.42 -1.90
CA ARG A 29 8.26 -3.40 -2.78
C ARG A 29 7.39 -2.17 -2.82
N LEU A 30 8.03 -1.00 -2.88
CA LEU A 30 7.36 0.29 -2.93
C LEU A 30 7.61 0.97 -4.28
N HIS A 31 6.53 1.33 -4.94
CA HIS A 31 6.53 2.08 -6.20
C HIS A 31 5.91 3.45 -5.94
N ILE A 32 6.63 4.50 -6.25
CA ILE A 32 6.16 5.88 -6.06
C ILE A 32 6.02 6.56 -7.41
N VAL A 33 4.81 6.96 -7.73
CA VAL A 33 4.47 7.63 -8.99
C VAL A 33 4.34 9.13 -8.73
N LYS A 34 5.20 9.92 -9.37
CA LYS A 34 5.19 11.37 -9.28
C LYS A 34 4.02 11.97 -10.11
N PRO A 35 3.65 13.24 -9.91
CA PRO A 35 4.27 14.19 -8.98
C PRO A 35 3.92 13.93 -7.52
N MET A 36 4.79 14.35 -6.61
CA MET A 36 4.55 14.33 -5.17
C MET A 36 4.38 15.77 -4.67
N GLY A 37 3.51 15.94 -3.69
CA GLY A 37 3.27 17.24 -3.05
C GLY A 37 4.40 17.72 -2.13
N PHE A 38 5.49 16.95 -2.04
CA PHE A 38 6.65 17.26 -1.19
C PHE A 38 7.90 16.61 -1.77
N THR A 39 9.07 17.08 -1.32
CA THR A 39 10.37 16.48 -1.69
C THR A 39 10.75 15.43 -0.64
N ILE A 40 11.15 14.25 -1.08
CA ILE A 40 11.74 13.25 -0.19
C ILE A 40 13.17 13.69 0.08
N ASP A 41 13.40 14.14 1.32
CA ASP A 41 14.66 14.65 1.81
C ASP A 41 15.10 13.72 2.96
N ASP A 42 16.33 13.27 2.92
CA ASP A 42 16.91 12.35 3.91
C ASP A 42 16.79 12.88 5.35
N ARG A 43 16.82 14.18 5.55
CA ARG A 43 16.66 14.79 6.88
C ARG A 43 15.24 14.65 7.41
N LYS A 44 14.23 14.87 6.55
CA LYS A 44 12.82 14.72 6.91
C LYS A 44 12.48 13.26 7.18
N LEU A 45 13.04 12.35 6.39
CA LEU A 45 12.89 10.92 6.56
C LEU A 45 13.50 10.44 7.87
N LYS A 46 14.70 10.87 8.20
CA LYS A 46 15.36 10.55 9.48
C LYS A 46 14.60 11.10 10.68
N ARG A 47 14.03 12.31 10.58
CA ARG A 47 13.19 12.90 11.64
C ARG A 47 11.88 12.14 11.84
N ALA A 48 11.36 11.50 10.80
CA ALA A 48 10.18 10.65 10.88
C ALA A 48 10.48 9.25 11.45
N GLY A 49 11.73 9.00 11.91
CA GLY A 49 12.13 7.72 12.49
C GLY A 49 12.37 6.63 11.45
N LEU A 50 12.75 7.00 10.23
CA LEU A 50 12.96 6.07 9.12
C LEU A 50 14.41 5.61 9.01
N ASP A 51 14.96 5.05 10.07
CA ASP A 51 16.31 4.49 10.09
C ASP A 51 16.48 3.30 9.14
N TYR A 52 15.37 2.73 8.66
CA TYR A 52 15.33 1.55 7.78
C TYR A 52 15.01 1.87 6.32
N TRP A 53 14.98 3.16 5.92
CA TRP A 53 14.70 3.56 4.53
C TRP A 53 15.64 2.88 3.53
N HIS A 54 16.90 2.70 3.91
CA HIS A 54 17.92 2.03 3.10
C HIS A 54 17.65 0.53 2.89
N LEU A 55 16.76 -0.07 3.67
CA LEU A 55 16.36 -1.47 3.54
C LEU A 55 15.22 -1.66 2.55
N LEU A 56 14.62 -0.58 2.08
CA LEU A 56 13.44 -0.63 1.20
C LEU A 56 13.85 -0.76 -0.26
N ASP A 57 13.09 -1.57 -1.00
CA ASP A 57 13.14 -1.63 -2.46
C ASP A 57 12.14 -0.61 -3.00
N ILE A 58 12.63 0.55 -3.41
CA ILE A 58 11.80 1.67 -3.88
C ILE A 58 12.15 2.01 -5.31
N THR A 59 11.13 2.13 -6.16
CA THR A 59 11.24 2.60 -7.54
C THR A 59 10.37 3.84 -7.72
N TYR A 60 10.92 4.87 -8.38
CA TYR A 60 10.22 6.12 -8.69
C TYR A 60 9.86 6.17 -10.17
N TYR A 61 8.69 6.72 -10.47
CA TYR A 61 8.17 6.88 -11.83
C TYR A 61 7.77 8.34 -12.06
N GLU A 62 7.99 8.83 -13.27
CA GLU A 62 7.68 10.23 -13.63
C GLU A 62 6.18 10.52 -13.65
N ASN A 63 5.37 9.51 -14.04
CA ASN A 63 3.91 9.61 -14.10
C ASN A 63 3.31 8.19 -14.21
N LEU A 64 1.99 8.11 -14.24
CA LEU A 64 1.28 6.82 -14.37
C LEU A 64 1.63 6.09 -15.69
N ALA A 65 1.78 6.82 -16.79
CA ALA A 65 2.14 6.22 -18.07
C ALA A 65 3.50 5.52 -18.00
N ASP A 66 4.49 6.18 -17.39
CA ASP A 66 5.81 5.61 -17.13
C ASP A 66 5.74 4.36 -16.26
N PHE A 67 4.92 4.39 -15.21
CA PHE A 67 4.69 3.26 -14.32
C PHE A 67 4.11 2.05 -15.09
N PHE A 68 3.05 2.24 -15.84
CA PHE A 68 2.40 1.16 -16.57
C PHE A 68 3.28 0.59 -17.70
N GLU A 69 4.06 1.43 -18.36
CA GLU A 69 5.00 0.99 -19.37
C GLU A 69 6.07 0.06 -18.79
N LYS A 70 6.67 0.48 -17.65
CA LYS A 70 7.74 -0.29 -17.01
C LYS A 70 7.26 -1.55 -16.28
N ASN A 71 5.97 -1.63 -15.99
CA ASN A 71 5.35 -2.77 -15.32
C ASN A 71 4.28 -3.45 -16.18
N ALA A 72 4.47 -3.43 -17.49
CA ALA A 72 3.51 -4.02 -18.43
C ALA A 72 3.26 -5.50 -18.10
N GLY A 73 1.99 -5.91 -18.17
CA GLY A 73 1.56 -7.26 -17.81
C GLY A 73 1.32 -7.48 -16.32
N GLY A 74 1.54 -6.48 -15.49
CA GLY A 74 1.27 -6.56 -14.06
C GLY A 74 -0.20 -6.78 -13.74
N LYS A 75 -0.47 -7.36 -12.57
CA LYS A 75 -1.82 -7.57 -12.03
C LYS A 75 -2.10 -6.48 -11.01
N PHE A 76 -2.82 -5.44 -11.45
CA PHE A 76 -3.08 -4.23 -10.67
C PHE A 76 -4.45 -4.29 -10.01
N PHE A 77 -4.51 -3.98 -8.71
CA PHE A 77 -5.74 -3.84 -7.93
C PHE A 77 -5.81 -2.41 -7.41
N TYR A 78 -6.86 -1.70 -7.78
CA TYR A 78 -7.01 -0.27 -7.52
C TYR A 78 -7.89 -0.05 -6.29
N PHE A 79 -7.31 0.48 -5.23
CA PHE A 79 -8.02 0.76 -3.98
C PHE A 79 -8.71 2.11 -4.06
N SER A 80 -10.02 2.12 -3.90
CA SER A 80 -10.84 3.33 -3.95
C SER A 80 -12.12 3.14 -3.16
N THR A 81 -12.54 4.19 -2.46
CA THR A 81 -13.85 4.21 -1.78
C THR A 81 -15.03 4.17 -2.76
N LYS A 82 -14.77 4.36 -4.05
CA LYS A 82 -15.78 4.32 -5.13
C LYS A 82 -15.97 2.94 -5.75
N ALA A 83 -15.17 1.96 -5.38
CA ALA A 83 -15.22 0.61 -5.93
C ALA A 83 -16.46 -0.16 -5.46
N GLU A 84 -16.90 -1.10 -6.29
CA GLU A 84 -18.06 -1.95 -6.01
C GLU A 84 -17.71 -3.32 -5.43
N HIS A 85 -16.42 -3.69 -5.44
CA HIS A 85 -15.93 -4.97 -4.91
C HIS A 85 -15.21 -4.75 -3.58
N ILE A 86 -15.42 -5.66 -2.64
CA ILE A 86 -14.70 -5.65 -1.37
C ILE A 86 -13.27 -6.15 -1.59
N HIS A 87 -12.29 -5.49 -0.99
CA HIS A 87 -10.88 -5.85 -1.15
C HIS A 87 -10.53 -7.29 -0.73
N SER A 88 -11.33 -7.89 0.15
CA SER A 88 -11.15 -9.27 0.61
C SER A 88 -11.85 -10.32 -0.26
N ASP A 89 -12.68 -9.90 -1.22
CA ASP A 89 -13.42 -10.82 -2.10
C ASP A 89 -12.66 -11.15 -3.39
N VAL A 90 -11.56 -10.47 -3.66
CA VAL A 90 -10.73 -10.75 -4.84
C VAL A 90 -9.53 -11.61 -4.45
N VAL A 91 -9.01 -12.37 -5.42
CA VAL A 91 -7.81 -13.21 -5.22
C VAL A 91 -6.59 -12.47 -5.74
N TYR A 92 -5.60 -12.28 -4.86
CA TYR A 92 -4.34 -11.61 -5.22
C TYR A 92 -3.30 -12.65 -5.63
N PRO A 93 -2.84 -12.63 -6.91
CA PRO A 93 -1.79 -13.54 -7.35
C PRO A 93 -0.42 -13.11 -6.82
N ASN A 94 0.56 -14.01 -6.93
CA ASN A 94 1.94 -13.63 -6.67
C ASN A 94 2.34 -12.44 -7.56
N ASN A 95 3.14 -11.55 -7.03
CA ASN A 95 3.58 -10.32 -7.69
C ASN A 95 2.43 -9.33 -7.98
N ALA A 96 1.35 -9.39 -7.20
CA ALA A 96 0.25 -8.43 -7.28
C ALA A 96 0.72 -7.01 -6.96
N TYR A 97 0.10 -6.03 -7.63
CA TYR A 97 0.27 -4.61 -7.37
C TYR A 97 -0.99 -4.08 -6.73
N ILE A 98 -0.90 -3.52 -5.55
CA ILE A 98 -2.01 -2.79 -4.91
C ILE A 98 -1.75 -1.29 -5.02
N VAL A 99 -2.67 -0.59 -5.66
CA VAL A 99 -2.50 0.79 -6.12
C VAL A 99 -3.40 1.72 -5.31
N PHE A 100 -2.80 2.75 -4.72
CA PHE A 100 -3.48 3.75 -3.91
C PHE A 100 -3.25 5.14 -4.49
N GLY A 101 -4.29 5.96 -4.48
CA GLY A 101 -4.20 7.35 -4.93
C GLY A 101 -3.85 8.31 -3.83
N LYS A 102 -3.77 9.58 -4.21
CA LYS A 102 -3.48 10.66 -3.27
C LYS A 102 -4.59 10.83 -2.23
N GLU A 103 -4.22 11.46 -1.12
CA GLU A 103 -5.07 11.54 0.09
C GLU A 103 -6.38 12.30 -0.13
N THR A 104 -6.40 13.30 -1.01
CA THR A 104 -7.58 14.15 -1.22
C THR A 104 -8.55 13.60 -2.26
N LYS A 105 -8.06 13.18 -3.43
CA LYS A 105 -8.90 12.80 -4.58
C LYS A 105 -8.87 11.31 -4.92
N GLY A 106 -7.95 10.55 -4.34
CA GLY A 106 -7.74 9.17 -4.71
C GLY A 106 -7.18 9.00 -6.13
N LEU A 107 -7.48 7.87 -6.75
CA LEU A 107 -7.06 7.55 -8.11
C LEU A 107 -7.92 8.26 -9.17
N PRO A 108 -7.37 8.52 -10.38
CA PRO A 108 -8.17 9.07 -11.48
C PRO A 108 -9.39 8.20 -11.79
N GLU A 109 -10.55 8.82 -11.95
CA GLU A 109 -11.79 8.08 -12.23
C GLU A 109 -11.77 7.32 -13.56
N GLU A 110 -11.08 7.84 -14.57
CA GLU A 110 -10.90 7.14 -15.85
C GLU A 110 -10.20 5.80 -15.65
N LEU A 111 -9.16 5.76 -14.82
CA LEU A 111 -8.44 4.54 -14.50
C LEU A 111 -9.34 3.51 -13.81
N LEU A 112 -10.19 3.95 -12.89
CA LEU A 112 -11.14 3.10 -12.20
C LEU A 112 -12.23 2.58 -13.15
N HIS A 113 -12.78 3.47 -13.96
CA HIS A 113 -13.82 3.15 -14.93
C HIS A 113 -13.36 2.11 -15.95
N ASP A 114 -12.10 2.18 -16.39
CA ASP A 114 -11.53 1.25 -17.36
C ASP A 114 -11.17 -0.12 -16.76
N ASN A 115 -11.21 -0.26 -15.43
CA ASN A 115 -10.80 -1.48 -14.72
C ASN A 115 -11.80 -1.87 -13.60
N PRO A 116 -13.10 -2.00 -13.89
CA PRO A 116 -14.12 -2.18 -12.86
C PRO A 116 -13.91 -3.43 -12.01
N ASP A 117 -13.47 -4.54 -12.61
CA ASP A 117 -13.28 -5.82 -11.92
C ASP A 117 -12.04 -5.84 -11.01
N ARG A 118 -11.17 -4.84 -11.15
CA ARG A 118 -9.95 -4.71 -10.38
C ARG A 118 -9.96 -3.55 -9.41
N CYS A 119 -11.07 -2.83 -9.32
CA CYS A 119 -11.29 -1.81 -8.32
C CYS A 119 -11.85 -2.44 -7.06
N VAL A 120 -11.22 -2.19 -5.94
CA VAL A 120 -11.59 -2.77 -4.64
C VAL A 120 -11.67 -1.70 -3.57
N ARG A 121 -12.49 -1.93 -2.56
CA ARG A 121 -12.65 -1.04 -1.44
C ARG A 121 -12.52 -1.75 -0.11
N ILE A 122 -12.03 -1.01 0.88
CA ILE A 122 -12.11 -1.42 2.28
C ILE A 122 -13.48 -0.99 2.81
N PRO A 123 -14.29 -1.90 3.37
CA PRO A 123 -15.58 -1.54 3.94
C PRO A 123 -15.46 -0.49 5.05
N MET A 124 -16.37 0.47 5.05
CA MET A 124 -16.42 1.54 6.04
C MET A 124 -17.87 1.81 6.42
N ILE A 125 -18.07 2.42 7.58
CA ILE A 125 -19.41 2.84 8.01
C ILE A 125 -20.01 3.81 6.98
N ASN A 126 -21.30 3.69 6.73
CA ASN A 126 -22.02 4.61 5.85
C ASN A 126 -22.34 5.92 6.57
N ASN A 127 -21.34 6.79 6.66
CA ASN A 127 -21.44 8.09 7.30
C ASN A 127 -20.60 9.10 6.51
N SER A 128 -21.21 10.17 6.05
CA SER A 128 -20.55 11.20 5.24
C SER A 128 -19.39 11.89 5.97
N ASP A 129 -19.42 11.93 7.32
CA ASP A 129 -18.39 12.56 8.13
C ASP A 129 -17.19 11.62 8.42
N ALA A 130 -17.35 10.30 8.21
CA ALA A 130 -16.35 9.28 8.50
C ALA A 130 -16.16 8.32 7.32
N ARG A 131 -16.09 8.83 6.10
CA ARG A 131 -16.14 8.06 4.86
C ARG A 131 -14.79 7.59 4.32
N SER A 132 -13.69 7.92 4.98
CA SER A 132 -12.36 7.52 4.54
C SER A 132 -11.44 7.21 5.71
N LEU A 133 -10.58 6.21 5.51
CA LEU A 133 -9.47 5.92 6.40
C LEU A 133 -8.26 6.76 5.98
N ASN A 134 -7.38 7.03 6.92
CA ASN A 134 -6.05 7.56 6.60
C ASN A 134 -5.36 6.65 5.57
N LEU A 135 -4.64 7.22 4.62
CA LEU A 135 -4.01 6.47 3.54
C LEU A 135 -3.05 5.39 4.04
N SER A 136 -2.19 5.70 5.00
CA SER A 136 -1.24 4.72 5.53
C SER A 136 -1.94 3.55 6.23
N ASN A 137 -3.07 3.80 6.89
CA ASN A 137 -3.90 2.75 7.47
C ASN A 137 -4.53 1.88 6.38
N SER A 138 -5.06 2.50 5.33
CA SER A 138 -5.64 1.77 4.19
C SER A 138 -4.61 0.87 3.52
N VAL A 139 -3.39 1.37 3.34
CA VAL A 139 -2.28 0.58 2.78
C VAL A 139 -1.98 -0.63 3.67
N ALA A 140 -1.87 -0.43 4.99
CA ALA A 140 -1.60 -1.53 5.92
C ALA A 140 -2.71 -2.58 5.88
N VAL A 141 -3.98 -2.17 5.87
CA VAL A 141 -5.12 -3.09 5.77
C VAL A 141 -5.04 -3.88 4.46
N GLY A 142 -4.79 -3.23 3.33
CA GLY A 142 -4.67 -3.89 2.03
C GLY A 142 -3.51 -4.88 1.98
N VAL A 143 -2.35 -4.48 2.48
CA VAL A 143 -1.14 -5.32 2.54
C VAL A 143 -1.41 -6.59 3.34
N TYR A 144 -1.97 -6.47 4.54
CA TYR A 144 -2.19 -7.63 5.40
C TYR A 144 -3.31 -8.53 4.90
N GLU A 145 -4.29 -8.03 4.14
CA GLU A 145 -5.25 -8.91 3.46
C GLU A 145 -4.57 -9.77 2.39
N VAL A 146 -3.70 -9.18 1.59
CA VAL A 146 -2.94 -9.94 0.58
C VAL A 146 -2.07 -11.00 1.26
N LEU A 147 -1.33 -10.62 2.30
CA LEU A 147 -0.46 -11.53 3.04
C LEU A 147 -1.25 -12.65 3.72
N ARG A 148 -2.43 -12.34 4.25
CA ARG A 148 -3.32 -13.34 4.83
C ARG A 148 -3.71 -14.39 3.78
N GLN A 149 -4.11 -13.97 2.59
CA GLN A 149 -4.45 -14.90 1.50
C GLN A 149 -3.28 -15.79 1.12
N TRP A 150 -2.06 -15.27 1.19
CA TRP A 150 -0.84 -16.02 0.88
C TRP A 150 -0.33 -16.90 2.02
N GLY A 151 -0.96 -16.83 3.20
CA GLY A 151 -0.53 -17.60 4.38
C GLY A 151 0.69 -17.01 5.09
N TYR A 152 0.94 -15.71 4.97
CA TYR A 152 2.06 -15.00 5.60
C TYR A 152 3.43 -15.60 5.29
N PRO A 153 3.78 -15.80 4.00
CA PRO A 153 5.04 -16.46 3.64
C PRO A 153 6.25 -15.68 4.17
N GLU A 154 7.17 -16.38 4.80
CA GLU A 154 8.42 -15.84 5.36
C GLU A 154 8.23 -14.82 6.49
N LEU A 155 7.02 -14.66 7.01
CA LEU A 155 6.77 -13.78 8.15
C LEU A 155 6.72 -14.55 9.46
N LEU A 156 7.17 -13.91 10.53
CA LEU A 156 7.11 -14.47 11.87
C LEU A 156 5.65 -14.47 12.36
N THR A 157 5.08 -15.65 12.58
CA THR A 157 3.69 -15.82 12.98
C THR A 157 3.50 -16.19 14.45
N LYS A 158 4.60 -16.44 15.17
CA LYS A 158 4.58 -16.79 16.61
C LYS A 158 5.61 -15.97 17.36
N GLY A 159 5.23 -15.47 18.51
CA GLY A 159 6.10 -14.72 19.39
C GLY A 159 6.56 -15.55 20.61
N LYS A 160 7.49 -14.99 21.37
CA LYS A 160 7.96 -15.51 22.65
C LYS A 160 7.87 -14.44 23.72
N LEU A 161 7.56 -14.85 24.94
CA LEU A 161 7.66 -13.97 26.10
C LEU A 161 9.12 -13.78 26.48
N THR A 162 9.45 -12.69 27.15
CA THR A 162 10.82 -12.41 27.61
C THR A 162 11.14 -13.02 28.97
N LYS A 163 10.13 -13.15 29.84
CA LYS A 163 10.32 -13.61 31.23
C LYS A 163 9.61 -14.92 31.54
N PHE A 164 8.67 -15.33 30.71
CA PHE A 164 7.85 -16.53 30.92
C PHE A 164 7.78 -17.32 29.64
N ASP A 165 7.36 -18.58 29.73
CA ASP A 165 7.00 -19.41 28.60
C ASP A 165 5.47 -19.49 28.46
N TRP A 166 4.98 -19.64 27.23
CA TRP A 166 3.53 -19.69 26.98
C TRP A 166 2.88 -20.96 27.49
N ASP A 167 3.69 -22.04 27.63
CA ASP A 167 3.22 -23.38 27.99
C ASP A 167 3.34 -23.69 29.49
N GLU A 168 3.71 -22.70 30.31
CA GLU A 168 3.81 -22.82 31.77
C GLU A 168 2.66 -22.13 32.51
#